data_1c853c9a81684645d532e766196ae7d7
#
_entry.id   1c853c9a81684645d532e766196ae7d7
#
_cell.length_a   1.000
_cell.length_b   1.000
_cell.length_c   1.000
_cell.angle_alpha   90.00
_cell.angle_beta   90.00
_cell.angle_gamma   90.00
#
_symmetry.space_group_name_H-M   'P 1'
#
loop_
_entity.id
_entity.type
_entity.pdbx_description
1 polymer ?
#
loop_
_entity_poly.entity_id
_entity_poly.type
_entity_poly.pdbx_seq_one_letter_code
_entity_poly.pdbx_strand_id
1 'polypeptide(L)'
;MVAEPAAAGGPAFLEVAVQAGLLIASGLTLLAGYRVVVGPTTPDRVVGLDTIGTNVVAIALLGSLATGFGPYVLVGLVLAIIGFISTITVANYVTEGDIIR
;
A
#
# COMPACT_ATOMS: atom_id res chain seq x y z
N MET A 1 -2.49 21.07 8.76
CA MET A 1 -2.60 20.02 9.34
C MET A 1 -3.91 19.60 9.69
N VAL A 2 -4.23 18.57 9.38
CA VAL A 2 -5.46 18.11 9.53
C VAL A 2 -5.72 17.54 10.71
N ALA A 3 -5.56 17.89 11.65
CA ALA A 3 -5.69 17.34 12.77
C ALA A 3 -7.01 16.96 13.20
N GLU A 4 -7.96 17.76 12.99
CA GLU A 4 -9.17 17.47 13.43
C GLU A 4 -9.74 16.21 13.09
N PRO A 5 -9.97 15.88 11.98
CA PRO A 5 -10.64 14.70 11.63
C PRO A 5 -9.88 13.50 11.96
N ALA A 6 -8.66 13.58 11.94
CA ALA A 6 -7.87 12.46 12.07
C ALA A 6 -8.21 11.77 13.26
N ALA A 7 -8.16 12.29 14.18
CA ALA A 7 -8.42 11.61 15.31
C ALA A 7 -9.58 12.25 15.92
N ALA A 8 -10.50 12.59 15.12
CA ALA A 8 -11.62 13.25 15.61
C ALA A 8 -12.17 12.45 16.70
N GLY A 9 -12.26 12.94 17.84
CA GLY A 9 -12.74 12.22 18.94
C GLY A 9 -11.72 11.29 19.54
N GLY A 10 -10.54 11.22 19.04
CA GLY A 10 -9.53 10.35 19.55
C GLY A 10 -8.43 11.09 20.26
N PRO A 11 -7.52 10.37 20.87
CA PRO A 11 -6.42 10.99 21.57
C PRO A 11 -5.43 11.62 20.61
N ALA A 12 -4.71 12.60 21.08
CA ALA A 12 -3.71 13.27 20.26
C ALA A 12 -2.63 12.31 19.79
N PHE A 13 -2.33 11.28 20.58
CA PHE A 13 -1.29 10.36 20.18
C PHE A 13 -1.74 9.56 18.95
N LEU A 14 -3.03 9.34 18.80
CA LEU A 14 -3.53 8.61 17.64
C LEU A 14 -3.33 9.46 16.39
N GLU A 15 -3.55 10.74 16.50
CA GLU A 15 -3.37 11.62 15.38
C GLU A 15 -1.91 11.64 14.96
N VAL A 16 -1.00 11.72 15.92
CA VAL A 16 0.42 11.71 15.63
C VAL A 16 0.82 10.36 15.01
N ALA A 17 0.25 9.27 15.52
CA ALA A 17 0.56 7.96 14.99
C ALA A 17 0.13 7.82 13.54
N VAL A 18 -1.04 8.33 13.20
CA VAL A 18 -1.53 8.26 11.83
C VAL A 18 -0.64 9.09 10.90
N GLN A 19 -0.25 10.28 11.32
CA GLN A 19 0.62 11.12 10.51
C GLN A 19 1.98 10.46 10.31
N ALA A 20 2.53 9.88 11.36
CA ALA A 20 3.81 9.19 11.27
C ALA A 20 3.69 7.99 10.35
N GLY A 21 2.58 7.26 10.47
CA GLY A 21 2.34 6.10 9.61
C GLY A 21 2.29 6.49 8.14
N LEU A 22 1.63 7.60 7.82
CA LEU A 22 1.55 8.05 6.44
C LEU A 22 2.93 8.41 5.90
N LEU A 23 3.74 9.08 6.71
CA LEU A 23 5.08 9.47 6.28
C LEU A 23 5.95 8.23 6.07
N ILE A 24 5.88 7.28 6.99
CA ILE A 24 6.69 6.08 6.89
C ILE A 24 6.23 5.25 5.68
N ALA A 25 4.93 5.10 5.48
CA ALA A 25 4.41 4.33 4.37
C ALA A 25 4.80 4.96 3.03
N SER A 26 4.79 6.28 2.97
CA SER A 26 5.19 6.98 1.75
C SER A 26 6.65 6.75 1.45
N GLY A 27 7.49 6.82 2.48
CA GLY A 27 8.93 6.59 2.30
C GLY A 27 9.21 5.16 1.87
N LEU A 28 8.49 4.21 2.45
CA LEU A 28 8.67 2.81 2.08
C LEU A 28 8.20 2.55 0.65
N THR A 29 7.16 3.25 0.21
CA THR A 29 6.68 3.12 -1.15
C THR A 29 7.75 3.61 -2.14
N LEU A 30 8.41 4.72 -1.81
CA LEU A 30 9.48 5.23 -2.67
C LEU A 30 10.65 4.24 -2.71
N LEU A 31 10.96 3.64 -1.58
CA LEU A 31 12.04 2.68 -1.51
C LEU A 31 11.70 1.44 -2.33
N ALA A 32 10.45 0.99 -2.27
CA ALA A 32 10.01 -0.15 -3.06
C ALA A 32 10.04 0.19 -4.55
N GLY A 33 9.73 1.43 -4.89
CA GLY A 33 9.80 1.89 -6.27
C GLY A 33 11.22 1.79 -6.82
N TYR A 34 12.19 2.08 -5.98
CA TYR A 34 13.58 1.98 -6.37
C TYR A 34 13.88 0.51 -6.72
N ARG A 35 13.38 -0.43 -5.91
CA ARG A 35 13.61 -1.84 -6.15
C ARG A 35 12.96 -2.31 -7.46
N VAL A 36 11.80 -1.76 -7.79
CA VAL A 36 11.14 -2.12 -9.04
C VAL A 36 11.98 -1.69 -10.23
N VAL A 37 12.61 -0.53 -10.13
CA VAL A 37 13.38 -0.01 -11.24
C VAL A 37 14.74 -0.70 -11.35
N VAL A 38 15.39 -0.94 -10.22
CA VAL A 38 16.75 -1.45 -10.22
C VAL A 38 16.90 -2.92 -9.90
N GLY A 39 15.84 -3.59 -9.55
CA GLY A 39 15.93 -5.00 -9.18
C GLY A 39 16.61 -5.81 -10.25
N PRO A 40 17.61 -6.59 -9.90
CA PRO A 40 18.38 -7.35 -10.88
C PRO A 40 17.63 -8.48 -11.55
N THR A 41 16.65 -9.05 -10.90
CA THR A 41 15.91 -10.15 -11.49
C THR A 41 14.44 -9.80 -11.55
N THR A 42 13.70 -10.52 -12.37
CA THR A 42 12.27 -10.32 -12.47
C THR A 42 11.58 -10.57 -11.13
N PRO A 43 11.87 -11.63 -10.40
CA PRO A 43 11.26 -11.81 -9.09
C PRO A 43 11.52 -10.65 -8.13
N ASP A 44 12.70 -10.03 -8.18
CA ASP A 44 13.01 -8.91 -7.33
C ASP A 44 12.10 -7.73 -7.64
N ARG A 45 11.86 -7.49 -8.92
CA ARG A 45 11.02 -6.38 -9.31
C ARG A 45 9.56 -6.67 -8.96
N VAL A 46 9.13 -7.91 -9.07
CA VAL A 46 7.78 -8.28 -8.74
C VAL A 46 7.52 -8.11 -7.25
N VAL A 47 8.48 -8.49 -6.42
CA VAL A 47 8.35 -8.31 -4.98
C VAL A 47 8.26 -6.82 -4.64
N GLY A 48 9.06 -6.00 -5.33
CA GLY A 48 8.99 -4.56 -5.12
C GLY A 48 7.63 -3.99 -5.49
N LEU A 49 7.07 -4.46 -6.60
CA LEU A 49 5.78 -3.99 -7.04
C LEU A 49 4.69 -4.42 -6.07
N ASP A 50 4.79 -5.62 -5.53
CA ASP A 50 3.84 -6.13 -4.57
C ASP A 50 3.90 -5.29 -3.29
N THR A 51 5.09 -4.90 -2.88
CA THR A 51 5.27 -4.06 -1.72
C THR A 51 4.60 -2.70 -1.91
N ILE A 52 4.73 -2.13 -3.12
CA ILE A 52 4.08 -0.87 -3.43
C ILE A 52 2.57 -1.04 -3.27
N GLY A 53 2.01 -2.12 -3.79
CA GLY A 53 0.58 -2.37 -3.69
C GLY A 53 0.11 -2.42 -2.24
N THR A 54 0.85 -3.14 -1.40
CA THR A 54 0.51 -3.26 0.01
C THR A 54 0.60 -1.89 0.70
N ASN A 55 1.62 -1.11 0.37
CA ASN A 55 1.78 0.20 0.97
C ASN A 55 0.68 1.16 0.53
N VAL A 56 0.23 1.06 -0.70
CA VAL A 56 -0.84 1.91 -1.18
C VAL A 56 -2.14 1.59 -0.42
N VAL A 57 -2.39 0.30 -0.13
CA VAL A 57 -3.54 -0.08 0.67
C VAL A 57 -3.41 0.54 2.06
N ALA A 58 -2.23 0.47 2.65
CA ALA A 58 -2.01 1.03 3.97
C ALA A 58 -2.22 2.54 3.96
N ILE A 59 -1.74 3.22 2.93
CA ILE A 59 -1.91 4.66 2.80
C ILE A 59 -3.39 5.01 2.67
N ALA A 60 -4.15 4.22 1.92
CA ALA A 60 -5.58 4.47 1.78
C ALA A 60 -6.29 4.35 3.13
N LEU A 61 -5.93 3.33 3.91
CA LEU A 61 -6.56 3.15 5.21
C LEU A 61 -6.16 4.25 6.19
N LEU A 62 -4.87 4.60 6.18
CA LEU A 62 -4.41 5.68 7.04
C LEU A 62 -5.03 7.01 6.61
N GLY A 63 -5.21 7.19 5.32
CA GLY A 63 -5.86 8.38 4.80
C GLY A 63 -7.31 8.48 5.28
N SER A 64 -7.98 7.34 5.37
CA SER A 64 -9.34 7.32 5.87
C SER A 64 -9.34 7.76 7.34
N LEU A 65 -8.38 7.29 8.12
CA LEU A 65 -8.30 7.68 9.51
C LEU A 65 -7.92 9.15 9.64
N ALA A 66 -7.06 9.63 8.79
CA ALA A 66 -6.58 11.00 8.87
C ALA A 66 -7.65 12.02 8.47
N THR A 67 -8.47 11.69 7.49
CA THR A 67 -9.42 12.64 6.97
C THR A 67 -10.85 12.38 7.42
N GLY A 68 -11.10 11.19 7.95
CA GLY A 68 -12.45 10.82 8.31
C GLY A 68 -13.30 10.45 7.09
N PHE A 69 -12.69 10.34 5.93
CA PHE A 69 -13.43 10.06 4.70
C PHE A 69 -13.53 8.55 4.52
N GLY A 70 -14.65 7.97 4.88
CA GLY A 70 -14.87 6.53 4.85
C GLY A 70 -14.61 5.85 3.53
N PRO A 71 -14.97 6.45 2.39
CA PRO A 71 -14.74 5.79 1.10
C PRO A 71 -13.29 5.38 0.84
N TYR A 72 -12.33 5.97 1.51
CA TYR A 72 -10.95 5.54 1.34
C TYR A 72 -10.76 4.09 1.80
N VAL A 73 -11.57 3.62 2.75
CA VAL A 73 -11.49 2.23 3.18
C VAL A 73 -11.93 1.32 2.04
N LEU A 74 -12.95 1.74 1.30
CA LEU A 74 -13.43 0.95 0.18
C LEU A 74 -12.37 0.88 -0.91
N VAL A 75 -11.67 1.99 -1.16
CA VAL A 75 -10.59 2.03 -2.13
C VAL A 75 -9.50 1.04 -1.70
N GLY A 76 -9.15 1.04 -0.42
CA GLY A 76 -8.14 0.14 0.10
C GLY A 76 -8.54 -1.32 -0.08
N LEU A 77 -9.81 -1.62 0.16
CA LEU A 77 -10.30 -2.98 0.02
C LEU A 77 -10.23 -3.44 -1.44
N VAL A 78 -10.66 -2.59 -2.36
CA VAL A 78 -10.63 -2.91 -3.77
C VAL A 78 -9.18 -3.13 -4.22
N LEU A 79 -8.28 -2.28 -3.79
CA LEU A 79 -6.88 -2.41 -4.16
C LEU A 79 -6.29 -3.69 -3.57
N ALA A 80 -6.70 -4.07 -2.38
CA ALA A 80 -6.19 -5.29 -1.76
C ALA A 80 -6.64 -6.52 -2.54
N ILE A 81 -7.87 -6.54 -3.01
CA ILE A 81 -8.39 -7.66 -3.78
C ILE A 81 -7.67 -7.73 -5.13
N ILE A 82 -7.53 -6.59 -5.80
CA ILE A 82 -6.86 -6.55 -7.08
C ILE A 82 -5.41 -6.97 -6.91
N GLY A 83 -4.77 -6.52 -5.85
CA GLY A 83 -3.38 -6.85 -5.58
C GLY A 83 -3.18 -8.34 -5.38
N PHE A 84 -4.11 -8.99 -4.67
CA PHE A 84 -4.03 -10.42 -4.43
C PHE A 84 -4.09 -11.17 -5.75
N ILE A 85 -5.03 -10.82 -6.61
CA ILE A 85 -5.19 -11.46 -7.90
C ILE A 85 -3.96 -11.21 -8.77
N SER A 86 -3.46 -9.97 -8.76
CA SER A 86 -2.30 -9.64 -9.56
C SER A 86 -1.07 -10.41 -9.11
N THR A 87 -0.89 -10.56 -7.81
CA THR A 87 0.25 -11.26 -7.26
C THR A 87 0.23 -12.73 -7.69
N ILE A 88 -0.94 -13.37 -7.63
CA ILE A 88 -1.05 -14.76 -8.03
C ILE A 88 -0.76 -14.90 -9.52
N THR A 89 -1.29 -14.01 -10.33
CA THR A 89 -1.11 -14.07 -11.78
C THR A 89 0.37 -13.91 -12.14
N VAL A 90 1.03 -12.94 -11.53
CA VAL A 90 2.43 -12.69 -11.84
C VAL A 90 3.29 -13.83 -11.31
N ALA A 91 2.93 -14.39 -10.15
CA ALA A 91 3.68 -15.50 -9.60
C ALA A 91 3.61 -16.71 -10.55
N ASN A 92 2.44 -16.96 -11.12
CA ASN A 92 2.31 -18.05 -12.07
C ASN A 92 3.16 -17.78 -13.31
N TYR A 93 3.17 -16.56 -13.78
CA TYR A 93 3.94 -16.22 -14.96
C TYR A 93 5.43 -16.41 -14.69
N VAL A 94 5.91 -16.00 -13.53
CA VAL A 94 7.32 -16.08 -13.21
C VAL A 94 7.76 -17.54 -13.03
N THR A 95 6.91 -18.37 -12.43
CA THR A 95 7.31 -19.75 -12.17
C THR A 95 7.03 -20.70 -13.32
N GLU A 96 5.92 -20.51 -14.01
CA GLU A 96 5.55 -21.41 -15.08
C GLU A 96 5.58 -20.84 -16.47
N GLY A 97 5.87 -19.59 -16.61
CA GLY A 97 5.95 -18.97 -17.91
C GLY A 97 4.58 -18.70 -18.52
N ASP A 98 3.53 -18.82 -17.73
CA ASP A 98 2.21 -18.67 -18.24
C ASP A 98 1.37 -17.88 -17.27
N ILE A 99 0.48 -17.04 -17.73
CA ILE A 99 -0.33 -16.22 -16.88
C ILE A 99 -1.48 -17.00 -16.29
N ILE A 100 -2.07 -17.87 -17.07
CA ILE A 100 -3.18 -18.68 -16.64
C ILE A 100 -2.81 -20.12 -16.73
N ARG A 101 -2.83 -20.80 -15.67
CA ARG A 101 -2.55 -22.23 -15.69
C ARG A 101 -3.35 -22.96 -14.70
#